data_7142903586b50ce490e82bbb95c4beb9
#
_entry.id   7142903586b50ce490e82bbb95c4beb9
#
_cell.length_a   1.000
_cell.length_b   1.000
_cell.length_c   1.000
_cell.angle_alpha   90.00
_cell.angle_beta   90.00
_cell.angle_gamma   90.00
#
_symmetry.space_group_name_H-M   'P 1'
#
loop_
_entity.id
_entity.type
_entity.pdbx_description
1 polymer ?
#
loop_
_entity_poly.entity_id
_entity_poly.type
_entity_poly.pdbx_seq_one_letter_code
_entity_poly.pdbx_strand_id
1 'polypeptide(L)'
;MQSLSPENVLPFTSREELRLWLEEHGTSHAYCWVRVSIKPHAETILYLDAVEESLCFGWIDGVKKKTADNLLLQRLSPRSRKSSWTELNKERVRRLYRLGLMRDEGRKVLPDLNPEAFVIEDEIQQRLTADRQTYENFLAFPPLYQRVRIDTIQSVKRQPELFQNRLDKFIMHTRANQMYGQWHDDGRLLLD
;
A
#
# COMPACT_ATOMS: atom_id res chain seq x y z
N MET A 1 18.91 4.85 18.28
CA MET A 1 18.20 5.85 17.46
C MET A 1 19.19 6.41 16.45
N GLN A 2 19.11 6.02 15.18
CA GLN A 2 19.94 6.67 14.15
C GLN A 2 19.41 8.10 13.97
N SER A 3 20.28 9.09 14.20
CA SER A 3 19.97 10.47 13.86
C SER A 3 19.75 10.53 12.35
N LEU A 4 18.70 11.21 11.91
CA LEU A 4 18.49 11.50 10.49
C LEU A 4 19.65 12.37 10.04
N SER A 5 20.54 11.84 9.20
CA SER A 5 21.53 12.66 8.54
C SER A 5 20.81 13.59 7.56
N PRO A 6 21.08 14.90 7.59
CA PRO A 6 20.52 15.83 6.61
C PRO A 6 20.78 15.44 5.15
N GLU A 7 21.86 14.73 4.89
CA GLU A 7 22.27 14.26 3.55
C GLU A 7 21.33 13.24 2.94
N ASN A 8 20.55 12.53 3.77
CA ASN A 8 19.61 11.49 3.30
C ASN A 8 18.16 11.98 3.23
N VAL A 9 17.88 13.23 3.55
CA VAL A 9 16.56 13.85 3.42
C VAL A 9 16.54 14.68 2.15
N LEU A 10 15.78 14.23 1.16
CA LEU A 10 15.68 14.89 -0.12
C LEU A 10 14.63 16.02 -0.06
N PRO A 11 14.94 17.22 -0.60
CA PRO A 11 14.07 18.39 -0.49
C PRO A 11 12.99 18.43 -1.59
N PHE A 12 12.48 17.28 -2.02
CA PHE A 12 11.53 17.17 -3.12
C PHE A 12 10.13 17.60 -2.70
N THR A 13 9.45 18.28 -3.62
CA THR A 13 8.09 18.81 -3.46
C THR A 13 7.12 18.23 -4.50
N SER A 14 7.63 17.55 -5.51
CA SER A 14 6.83 16.94 -6.58
C SER A 14 7.21 15.47 -6.82
N ARG A 15 6.29 14.74 -7.45
CA ARG A 15 6.55 13.36 -7.87
C ARG A 15 7.60 13.28 -8.98
N GLU A 16 7.67 14.30 -9.82
CA GLU A 16 8.61 14.40 -10.94
C GLU A 16 10.06 14.48 -10.42
N GLU A 17 10.31 15.28 -9.37
CA GLU A 17 11.64 15.38 -8.75
C GLU A 17 12.08 14.03 -8.14
N LEU A 18 11.16 13.34 -7.43
CA LEU A 18 11.44 12.01 -6.91
C LEU A 18 11.70 11.02 -8.02
N ARG A 19 10.91 11.07 -9.12
CA ARG A 19 11.08 10.20 -10.27
C ARG A 19 12.45 10.35 -10.91
N LEU A 20 12.87 11.61 -11.20
CA LEU A 20 14.19 11.90 -11.78
C LEU A 20 15.31 11.39 -10.87
N TRP A 21 15.21 11.60 -9.56
CA TRP A 21 16.18 11.10 -8.62
C TRP A 21 16.25 9.57 -8.61
N LEU A 22 15.11 8.88 -8.64
CA LEU A 22 15.07 7.42 -8.70
C LEU A 22 15.63 6.87 -10.01
N GLU A 23 15.46 7.58 -11.13
CA GLU A 23 16.08 7.23 -12.42
C GLU A 23 17.60 7.25 -12.34
N GLU A 24 18.19 8.25 -11.68
CA GLU A 24 19.63 8.43 -11.57
C GLU A 24 20.23 7.58 -10.44
N HIS A 25 19.56 7.50 -9.31
CA HIS A 25 20.13 6.99 -8.05
C HIS A 25 19.48 5.72 -7.51
N GLY A 26 18.35 5.31 -8.05
CA GLY A 26 17.54 4.19 -7.52
C GLY A 26 18.25 2.84 -7.47
N THR A 27 19.29 2.63 -8.27
CA THR A 27 20.11 1.40 -8.26
C THR A 27 21.35 1.48 -7.37
N SER A 28 21.76 2.67 -6.96
CA SER A 28 23.00 2.91 -6.20
C SER A 28 22.79 3.23 -4.72
N HIS A 29 21.60 3.71 -4.35
CA HIS A 29 21.30 4.13 -2.99
C HIS A 29 20.54 3.06 -2.20
N ALA A 30 20.93 2.86 -0.94
CA ALA A 30 20.27 1.92 -0.04
C ALA A 30 18.94 2.43 0.53
N TYR A 31 18.74 3.72 0.58
CA TYR A 31 17.50 4.40 1.00
C TYR A 31 17.60 5.90 0.81
N CYS A 32 16.44 6.54 0.85
CA CYS A 32 16.31 7.99 1.03
C CYS A 32 15.16 8.31 1.99
N TRP A 33 15.10 9.56 2.40
CA TRP A 33 13.97 10.12 3.13
C TRP A 33 13.35 11.26 2.32
N VAL A 34 12.03 11.30 2.25
CA VAL A 34 11.28 12.39 1.61
C VAL A 34 10.26 12.97 2.58
N ARG A 35 10.02 14.27 2.49
CA ARG A 35 8.93 14.92 3.21
C ARG A 35 7.62 14.62 2.51
N VAL A 36 6.65 14.11 3.25
CA VAL A 36 5.35 13.75 2.68
C VAL A 36 4.19 14.36 3.44
N SER A 37 3.09 14.57 2.75
CA SER A 37 1.82 14.98 3.32
C SER A 37 0.67 14.16 2.76
N ILE A 38 -0.45 14.09 3.47
CA ILE A 38 -1.68 13.44 2.98
C ILE A 38 -2.47 14.40 2.08
N LYS A 39 -2.41 15.70 2.38
CA LYS A 39 -3.04 16.75 1.57
C LYS A 39 -1.97 17.59 0.88
N PRO A 40 -2.26 18.22 -0.26
CA PRO A 40 -1.31 19.07 -0.96
C PRO A 40 -0.68 20.11 -0.02
N HIS A 41 0.64 20.24 -0.07
CA HIS A 41 1.43 21.18 0.71
C HIS A 41 2.68 21.57 -0.08
N ALA A 42 3.03 22.86 -0.09
CA ALA A 42 4.06 23.40 -0.96
C ALA A 42 5.46 22.80 -0.75
N GLU A 43 5.77 22.31 0.45
CA GLU A 43 7.11 21.81 0.81
C GLU A 43 7.19 20.28 0.89
N THR A 44 6.20 19.56 0.37
CA THR A 44 6.12 18.10 0.52
C THR A 44 5.58 17.43 -0.74
N ILE A 45 5.96 16.18 -0.96
CA ILE A 45 5.32 15.31 -1.94
C ILE A 45 4.04 14.72 -1.31
N LEU A 46 2.98 14.52 -2.10
CA LEU A 46 1.86 13.71 -1.65
C LEU A 46 2.33 12.29 -1.32
N TYR A 47 1.93 11.77 -0.17
CA TYR A 47 2.33 10.43 0.27
C TYR A 47 2.06 9.36 -0.79
N LEU A 48 0.88 9.40 -1.43
CA LEU A 48 0.54 8.44 -2.48
C LEU A 48 1.43 8.57 -3.71
N ASP A 49 1.85 9.79 -4.06
CA ASP A 49 2.78 9.99 -5.18
C ASP A 49 4.16 9.41 -4.85
N ALA A 50 4.66 9.60 -3.63
CA ALA A 50 5.91 9.00 -3.19
C ALA A 50 5.86 7.46 -3.19
N VAL A 51 4.73 6.87 -2.78
CA VAL A 51 4.51 5.41 -2.82
C VAL A 51 4.46 4.91 -4.27
N GLU A 52 3.70 5.57 -5.14
CA GLU A 52 3.56 5.17 -6.54
C GLU A 52 4.89 5.25 -7.29
N GLU A 53 5.66 6.34 -7.13
CA GLU A 53 6.99 6.45 -7.74
C GLU A 53 7.94 5.37 -7.20
N SER A 54 7.95 5.13 -5.89
CA SER A 54 8.73 4.04 -5.30
C SER A 54 8.41 2.69 -5.97
N LEU A 55 7.14 2.35 -6.14
CA LEU A 55 6.71 1.11 -6.79
C LEU A 55 7.16 1.03 -8.25
N CYS A 56 7.15 2.17 -9.00
CA CYS A 56 7.62 2.22 -10.39
C CYS A 56 9.07 1.77 -10.54
N PHE A 57 9.92 2.01 -9.53
CA PHE A 57 11.35 1.69 -9.53
C PHE A 57 11.71 0.47 -8.67
N GLY A 58 10.74 -0.29 -8.17
CA GLY A 58 10.99 -1.46 -7.32
C GLY A 58 11.43 -1.10 -5.90
N TRP A 59 11.04 0.07 -5.44
CA TRP A 59 11.24 0.53 -4.09
C TRP A 59 9.97 0.34 -3.24
N ILE A 60 10.09 0.51 -1.94
CA ILE A 60 8.99 0.40 -0.98
C ILE A 60 9.07 1.51 0.06
N ASP A 61 7.92 1.99 0.48
CA ASP A 61 7.78 2.83 1.65
C ASP A 61 7.97 1.99 2.94
N GLY A 62 8.82 2.49 3.80
CA GLY A 62 9.14 1.86 5.08
C GLY A 62 8.66 2.70 6.25
N VAL A 63 9.58 2.95 7.19
CA VAL A 63 9.29 3.68 8.43
C VAL A 63 8.90 5.13 8.15
N LYS A 64 7.92 5.63 8.90
CA LYS A 64 7.57 7.05 8.99
C LYS A 64 8.14 7.66 10.26
N LYS A 65 8.62 8.89 10.17
CA LYS A 65 9.05 9.68 11.32
C LYS A 65 8.39 11.04 11.27
N LYS A 66 8.05 11.57 12.44
CA LYS A 66 7.55 12.93 12.58
C LYS A 66 8.72 13.83 12.97
N THR A 67 8.86 14.96 12.29
CA THR A 67 9.88 15.97 12.61
C THR A 67 9.41 16.91 13.72
N ALA A 68 10.31 17.73 14.26
CA ALA A 68 9.98 18.70 15.32
C ALA A 68 8.96 19.75 14.85
N ASP A 69 8.95 20.09 13.58
CA ASP A 69 8.01 20.98 12.88
C ASP A 69 6.73 20.30 12.40
N ASN A 70 6.46 19.09 12.92
CA ASN A 70 5.26 18.28 12.61
C ASN A 70 5.15 17.76 11.17
N LEU A 71 6.16 17.88 10.34
CA LEU A 71 6.19 17.26 9.02
C LEU A 71 6.41 15.75 9.13
N LEU A 72 5.94 15.00 8.14
CA LEU A 72 6.17 13.56 8.06
C LEU A 72 7.34 13.28 7.11
N LEU A 73 8.31 12.52 7.60
CA LEU A 73 9.35 11.92 6.79
C LEU A 73 9.00 10.47 6.49
N GLN A 74 8.99 10.11 5.22
CA GLN A 74 8.82 8.75 4.74
C GLN A 74 10.16 8.21 4.29
N ARG A 75 10.59 7.06 4.85
CA ARG A 75 11.73 6.32 4.34
C ARG A 75 11.32 5.52 3.12
N LEU A 76 12.09 5.64 2.05
CA LEU A 76 11.97 4.83 0.84
C LEU A 76 13.25 4.00 0.69
N SER A 77 13.14 2.76 0.20
CA SER A 77 14.30 1.89 -0.02
C SER A 77 13.99 0.83 -1.07
N PRO A 78 15.02 0.25 -1.74
CA PRO A 78 14.82 -0.86 -2.64
C PRO A 78 14.06 -2.00 -1.97
N ARG A 79 13.11 -2.59 -2.67
CA ARG A 79 12.31 -3.70 -2.18
C ARG A 79 13.16 -4.97 -2.13
N SER A 80 13.18 -5.61 -0.99
CA SER A 80 13.78 -6.95 -0.85
C SER A 80 12.92 -7.98 -1.60
N ARG A 81 13.56 -8.98 -2.20
CA ARG A 81 12.85 -10.14 -2.79
C ARG A 81 11.98 -10.90 -1.78
N LYS A 82 12.29 -10.80 -0.49
CA LYS A 82 11.52 -11.41 0.61
C LYS A 82 10.38 -10.52 1.13
N SER A 83 10.25 -9.28 0.63
CA SER A 83 9.17 -8.38 1.06
C SER A 83 7.82 -8.91 0.60
N SER A 84 6.87 -8.99 1.52
CA SER A 84 5.47 -9.31 1.18
C SER A 84 4.84 -8.22 0.31
N TRP A 85 3.88 -8.63 -0.51
CA TRP A 85 3.08 -7.72 -1.32
C TRP A 85 1.64 -7.73 -0.79
N THR A 86 1.16 -6.57 -0.40
CA THR A 86 -0.24 -6.40 -0.05
C THR A 86 -1.09 -6.30 -1.31
N GLU A 87 -2.36 -6.71 -1.23
CA GLU A 87 -3.29 -6.57 -2.37
C GLU A 87 -3.47 -5.11 -2.79
N LEU A 88 -3.39 -4.16 -1.84
CA LEU A 88 -3.40 -2.74 -2.17
C LEU A 88 -2.18 -2.33 -3.02
N ASN A 89 -0.97 -2.77 -2.67
CA ASN A 89 0.23 -2.46 -3.47
C ASN A 89 0.22 -3.17 -4.82
N LYS A 90 -0.32 -4.40 -4.91
CA LYS A 90 -0.52 -5.06 -6.20
C LYS A 90 -1.47 -4.27 -7.09
N GLU A 91 -2.58 -3.73 -6.56
CA GLU A 91 -3.51 -2.91 -7.34
C GLU A 91 -2.88 -1.58 -7.80
N ARG A 92 -2.10 -0.91 -6.94
CA ARG A 92 -1.29 0.25 -7.35
C ARG A 92 -0.41 -0.08 -8.54
N VAL A 93 0.30 -1.20 -8.49
CA VAL A 93 1.17 -1.64 -9.60
C VAL A 93 0.36 -1.97 -10.86
N ARG A 94 -0.79 -2.64 -10.76
CA ARG A 94 -1.67 -2.88 -11.93
C ARG A 94 -2.04 -1.57 -12.62
N ARG A 95 -2.43 -0.57 -11.83
CA ARG A 95 -2.73 0.78 -12.34
C ARG A 95 -1.50 1.43 -12.97
N LEU A 96 -0.36 1.45 -12.29
CA LEU A 96 0.88 2.05 -12.80
C LEU A 96 1.36 1.36 -14.08
N TYR A 97 1.12 0.05 -14.21
CA TYR A 97 1.43 -0.71 -15.40
C TYR A 97 0.55 -0.29 -16.58
N ARG A 98 -0.78 -0.17 -16.37
CA ARG A 98 -1.73 0.34 -17.39
C ARG A 98 -1.37 1.75 -17.86
N LEU A 99 -0.92 2.60 -16.96
CA LEU A 99 -0.49 3.97 -17.26
C LEU A 99 0.90 4.06 -17.93
N GLY A 100 1.60 2.94 -18.12
CA GLY A 100 2.94 2.93 -18.73
C GLY A 100 4.05 3.54 -17.86
N LEU A 101 3.81 3.71 -16.54
CA LEU A 101 4.72 4.39 -15.64
C LEU A 101 5.81 3.48 -15.05
N MET A 102 5.61 2.16 -15.10
CA MET A 102 6.55 1.18 -14.54
C MET A 102 7.89 1.17 -15.28
N ARG A 103 8.98 1.21 -14.52
CA ARG A 103 10.35 1.05 -15.02
C ARG A 103 10.79 -0.42 -14.95
N ASP A 104 11.87 -0.75 -15.64
CA ASP A 104 12.36 -2.13 -15.71
C ASP A 104 12.80 -2.64 -14.34
N GLU A 105 13.39 -1.79 -13.49
CA GLU A 105 13.75 -2.11 -12.10
C GLU A 105 12.52 -2.51 -11.29
N GLY A 106 11.42 -1.77 -11.44
CA GLY A 106 10.16 -2.09 -10.79
C GLY A 106 9.56 -3.40 -11.28
N ARG A 107 9.62 -3.64 -12.60
CA ARG A 107 9.10 -4.88 -13.21
C ARG A 107 9.81 -6.14 -12.72
N LYS A 108 11.13 -6.07 -12.45
CA LYS A 108 11.95 -7.21 -11.99
C LYS A 108 11.58 -7.77 -10.63
N VAL A 109 10.89 -6.99 -9.80
CA VAL A 109 10.54 -7.36 -8.41
C VAL A 109 9.06 -7.64 -8.20
N LEU A 110 8.27 -7.67 -9.27
CA LEU A 110 6.83 -7.88 -9.19
C LEU A 110 6.48 -9.31 -8.75
N PRO A 111 5.42 -9.48 -7.95
CA PRO A 111 4.82 -10.77 -7.68
C PRO A 111 3.87 -11.16 -8.81
N ASP A 112 3.18 -12.28 -8.63
CA ASP A 112 1.99 -12.54 -9.43
C ASP A 112 0.94 -11.45 -9.19
N LEU A 113 0.55 -10.79 -10.27
CA LEU A 113 -0.44 -9.71 -10.27
C LEU A 113 -1.85 -10.18 -10.62
N ASN A 114 -2.06 -11.49 -10.89
CA ASN A 114 -3.41 -11.98 -11.16
C ASN A 114 -4.30 -11.82 -9.92
N PRO A 115 -5.38 -11.01 -9.96
CA PRO A 115 -6.27 -10.84 -8.82
C PRO A 115 -7.04 -12.12 -8.45
N GLU A 116 -7.23 -13.03 -9.40
CA GLU A 116 -7.92 -14.31 -9.18
C GLU A 116 -7.04 -15.34 -8.44
N ALA A 117 -5.71 -15.10 -8.37
CA ALA A 117 -4.81 -15.90 -7.56
C ALA A 117 -4.92 -15.59 -6.04
N PHE A 118 -5.71 -14.60 -5.66
CA PHE A 118 -5.93 -14.28 -4.26
C PHE A 118 -6.85 -15.32 -3.61
N VAL A 119 -6.37 -15.97 -2.56
CA VAL A 119 -7.10 -17.01 -1.83
C VAL A 119 -7.55 -16.48 -0.47
N ILE A 120 -8.82 -16.68 -0.17
CA ILE A 120 -9.39 -16.42 1.15
C ILE A 120 -9.13 -17.62 2.03
N GLU A 121 -8.55 -17.43 3.22
CA GLU A 121 -8.31 -18.51 4.18
C GLU A 121 -9.64 -19.10 4.70
N ASP A 122 -9.64 -20.40 4.95
CA ASP A 122 -10.84 -21.17 5.33
C ASP A 122 -11.58 -20.58 6.54
N GLU A 123 -10.87 -20.14 7.55
CA GLU A 123 -11.47 -19.53 8.76
C GLU A 123 -12.28 -18.26 8.42
N ILE A 124 -11.75 -17.42 7.54
CA ILE A 124 -12.44 -16.19 7.10
C ILE A 124 -13.64 -16.57 6.23
N GLN A 125 -13.45 -17.53 5.33
CA GLN A 125 -14.52 -18.02 4.46
C GLN A 125 -15.68 -18.61 5.29
N GLN A 126 -15.39 -19.44 6.28
CA GLN A 126 -16.39 -20.01 7.19
C GLN A 126 -17.16 -18.94 7.95
N ARG A 127 -16.47 -17.92 8.46
CA ARG A 127 -17.11 -16.79 9.17
C ARG A 127 -18.00 -15.96 8.26
N LEU A 128 -17.63 -15.75 7.00
CA LEU A 128 -18.45 -15.04 6.02
C LEU A 128 -19.72 -15.84 5.65
N THR A 129 -19.58 -17.15 5.46
CA THR A 129 -20.69 -18.02 5.02
C THR A 129 -21.61 -18.47 6.17
N ALA A 130 -21.23 -18.22 7.44
CA ALA A 130 -22.03 -18.58 8.61
C ALA A 130 -23.39 -17.82 8.67
N ASP A 131 -23.49 -16.66 8.03
CA ASP A 131 -24.72 -15.90 7.90
C ASP A 131 -24.95 -15.50 6.44
N ARG A 132 -26.10 -15.92 5.90
CA ARG A 132 -26.43 -15.72 4.49
C ARG A 132 -26.41 -14.24 4.08
N GLN A 133 -26.99 -13.36 4.88
CA GLN A 133 -27.04 -11.93 4.57
C GLN A 133 -25.64 -11.31 4.56
N THR A 134 -24.78 -11.69 5.50
CA THR A 134 -23.38 -11.27 5.54
C THR A 134 -22.64 -11.67 4.27
N TYR A 135 -22.85 -12.90 3.82
CA TYR A 135 -22.19 -13.40 2.61
C TYR A 135 -22.70 -12.71 1.33
N GLU A 136 -24.01 -12.50 1.21
CA GLU A 136 -24.61 -11.75 0.09
C GLU A 136 -24.08 -10.31 0.04
N ASN A 137 -23.99 -9.61 1.18
CA ASN A 137 -23.39 -8.28 1.26
C ASN A 137 -21.92 -8.29 0.86
N PHE A 138 -21.15 -9.29 1.32
CA PHE A 138 -19.74 -9.44 0.96
C PHE A 138 -19.56 -9.57 -0.56
N LEU A 139 -20.34 -10.41 -1.21
CA LEU A 139 -20.27 -10.62 -2.66
C LEU A 139 -20.68 -9.37 -3.46
N ALA A 140 -21.52 -8.51 -2.88
CA ALA A 140 -21.94 -7.26 -3.52
C ALA A 140 -20.88 -6.13 -3.39
N PHE A 141 -19.90 -6.25 -2.52
CA PHE A 141 -18.84 -5.25 -2.40
C PHE A 141 -17.87 -5.30 -3.59
N PRO A 142 -17.22 -4.17 -3.93
CA PRO A 142 -16.22 -4.15 -4.99
C PRO A 142 -15.13 -5.21 -4.77
N PRO A 143 -14.71 -5.96 -5.81
CA PRO A 143 -13.70 -7.02 -5.66
C PRO A 143 -12.38 -6.54 -5.06
N LEU A 144 -11.95 -5.32 -5.37
CA LEU A 144 -10.76 -4.72 -4.75
C LEU A 144 -10.93 -4.53 -3.24
N TYR A 145 -12.09 -4.02 -2.79
CA TYR A 145 -12.38 -3.88 -1.37
C TYR A 145 -12.29 -5.23 -0.66
N GLN A 146 -12.92 -6.26 -1.23
CA GLN A 146 -12.91 -7.62 -0.68
C GLN A 146 -11.45 -8.09 -0.48
N ARG A 147 -10.62 -8.07 -1.53
CA ARG A 147 -9.22 -8.51 -1.45
C ARG A 147 -8.43 -7.70 -0.43
N VAL A 148 -8.50 -6.36 -0.47
CA VAL A 148 -7.74 -5.50 0.43
C VAL A 148 -8.14 -5.72 1.90
N ARG A 149 -9.42 -5.88 2.20
CA ARG A 149 -9.86 -6.12 3.58
C ARG A 149 -9.41 -7.47 4.09
N ILE A 150 -9.60 -8.52 3.31
CA ILE A 150 -9.17 -9.87 3.68
C ILE A 150 -7.65 -9.94 3.83
N ASP A 151 -6.89 -9.37 2.91
CA ASP A 151 -5.43 -9.32 2.99
C ASP A 151 -4.94 -8.65 4.30
N THR A 152 -5.59 -7.56 4.72
CA THR A 152 -5.24 -6.91 6.01
C THR A 152 -5.53 -7.78 7.23
N ILE A 153 -6.47 -8.72 7.14
CA ILE A 153 -6.76 -9.70 8.21
C ILE A 153 -5.73 -10.83 8.15
N GLN A 154 -5.53 -11.44 6.99
CA GLN A 154 -4.61 -12.55 6.79
C GLN A 154 -3.16 -12.19 7.11
N SER A 155 -2.74 -10.95 6.84
CA SER A 155 -1.38 -10.47 7.13
C SER A 155 -0.98 -10.54 8.62
N VAL A 156 -1.94 -10.60 9.53
CA VAL A 156 -1.69 -10.67 10.97
C VAL A 156 -2.05 -12.03 11.59
N LYS A 157 -2.20 -13.06 10.78
CA LYS A 157 -2.56 -14.43 11.26
C LYS A 157 -1.66 -14.96 12.38
N ARG A 158 -0.39 -14.57 12.40
CA ARG A 158 0.56 -14.94 13.46
C ARG A 158 0.32 -14.22 14.80
N GLN A 159 -0.64 -13.32 14.86
CA GLN A 159 -1.07 -12.56 16.02
C GLN A 159 -2.57 -12.88 16.29
N PRO A 160 -2.91 -13.98 16.97
CA PRO A 160 -4.28 -14.51 17.01
C PRO A 160 -5.32 -13.50 17.50
N GLU A 161 -5.03 -12.78 18.57
CA GLU A 161 -5.93 -11.75 19.11
C GLU A 161 -6.20 -10.63 18.10
N LEU A 162 -5.15 -10.13 17.45
CA LEU A 162 -5.29 -9.08 16.44
C LEU A 162 -6.04 -9.58 15.18
N PHE A 163 -5.78 -10.83 14.81
CA PHE A 163 -6.49 -11.48 13.70
C PHE A 163 -8.00 -11.56 14.02
N GLN A 164 -8.38 -12.11 15.18
CA GLN A 164 -9.78 -12.21 15.57
C GLN A 164 -10.46 -10.84 15.66
N ASN A 165 -9.82 -9.86 16.29
CA ASN A 165 -10.36 -8.51 16.38
C ASN A 165 -10.62 -7.87 15.00
N ARG A 166 -9.70 -8.08 14.03
CA ARG A 166 -9.90 -7.59 12.66
C ARG A 166 -11.00 -8.35 11.93
N LEU A 167 -11.07 -9.67 12.10
CA LEU A 167 -12.09 -10.51 11.50
C LEU A 167 -13.48 -10.16 12.05
N ASP A 168 -13.64 -10.05 13.36
CA ASP A 168 -14.91 -9.69 14.00
C ASP A 168 -15.39 -8.31 13.54
N LYS A 169 -14.48 -7.34 13.48
CA LYS A 169 -14.79 -6.01 12.93
C LYS A 169 -15.26 -6.09 11.48
N PHE A 170 -14.59 -6.89 10.67
CA PHE A 170 -14.95 -7.06 9.26
C PHE A 170 -16.32 -7.70 9.10
N ILE A 171 -16.61 -8.78 9.82
CA ILE A 171 -17.93 -9.45 9.80
C ILE A 171 -19.03 -8.50 10.26
N MET A 172 -18.82 -7.75 11.34
CA MET A 172 -19.79 -6.76 11.86
C MET A 172 -20.14 -5.71 10.78
N HIS A 173 -19.14 -5.10 10.15
CA HIS A 173 -19.36 -4.10 9.10
C HIS A 173 -20.00 -4.70 7.86
N THR A 174 -19.57 -5.89 7.44
CA THR A 174 -20.13 -6.59 6.28
C THR A 174 -21.61 -6.93 6.50
N ARG A 175 -21.98 -7.41 7.70
CA ARG A 175 -23.38 -7.67 8.06
C ARG A 175 -24.23 -6.42 8.00
N ALA A 176 -23.68 -5.26 8.39
CA ALA A 176 -24.35 -3.97 8.30
C ALA A 176 -24.32 -3.38 6.87
N ASN A 177 -23.81 -4.11 5.86
CA ASN A 177 -23.61 -3.65 4.49
C ASN A 177 -22.78 -2.34 4.42
N GLN A 178 -21.73 -2.24 5.20
CA GLN A 178 -20.90 -1.05 5.32
C GLN A 178 -19.45 -1.35 5.00
N MET A 179 -18.88 -0.64 4.05
CA MET A 179 -17.44 -0.63 3.79
C MET A 179 -16.73 0.33 4.76
N TYR A 180 -15.46 0.03 5.08
CA TYR A 180 -14.63 0.87 5.95
C TYR A 180 -13.15 0.84 5.57
N GLY A 181 -12.42 1.83 6.07
CA GLY A 181 -10.96 1.94 5.90
C GLY A 181 -10.54 2.32 4.48
N GLN A 182 -9.26 2.59 4.32
CA GLN A 182 -8.68 2.95 3.02
C GLN A 182 -8.46 1.70 2.18
N TRP A 183 -8.89 1.73 0.91
CA TRP A 183 -8.77 0.60 -0.03
C TRP A 183 -8.67 1.02 -1.50
N HIS A 184 -8.87 2.30 -1.82
CA HIS A 184 -8.93 2.80 -3.20
C HIS A 184 -8.07 4.06 -3.45
N ASP A 185 -7.20 4.44 -2.48
CA ASP A 185 -6.25 5.57 -2.60
C ASP A 185 -6.94 6.87 -3.06
N ASP A 186 -7.94 7.31 -2.28
CA ASP A 186 -8.74 8.51 -2.56
C ASP A 186 -9.36 8.51 -3.96
N GLY A 187 -9.74 7.33 -4.46
CA GLY A 187 -10.37 7.13 -5.75
C GLY A 187 -9.40 6.79 -6.90
N ARG A 188 -8.09 6.90 -6.70
CA ARG A 188 -7.10 6.61 -7.78
C ARG A 188 -7.22 5.21 -8.35
N LEU A 189 -7.59 4.23 -7.53
CA LEU A 189 -7.69 2.82 -7.93
C LEU A 189 -9.08 2.46 -8.50
N LEU A 190 -9.99 3.41 -8.57
CA LEU A 190 -11.33 3.24 -9.17
C LEU A 190 -11.42 3.84 -10.58
N LEU A 191 -10.38 4.57 -10.99
CA LEU A 191 -10.30 5.19 -12.31
C LEU A 191 -9.61 4.20 -13.24
N ASP A 192 -10.30 3.78 -14.28
CA ASP A 192 -9.76 2.97 -15.38
C ASP A 192 -8.91 3.81 -16.34
#